data_17ad4bf6066dbca0fbb196863371fbc1
#
_entry.id   17ad4bf6066dbca0fbb196863371fbc1
#
_cell.length_a   1.000
_cell.length_b   1.000
_cell.length_c   1.000
_cell.angle_alpha   90.00
_cell.angle_beta   90.00
_cell.angle_gamma   90.00
#
_symmetry.space_group_name_H-M   'P 1'
#
loop_
_entity.id
_entity.type
_entity.pdbx_description
1 polymer ?
#
loop_
_entity_poly.entity_id
_entity_poly.type
_entity_poly.pdbx_seq_one_letter_code
_entity_poly.pdbx_strand_id
1 'polypeptide(L)'
;MIYLHKLLPLIVSPLGLVILLIILGIAFRRSIIVVLSCFVLLASALPLTAQLIWQGLEQQHPPKVLDRLGSYDAVVVLSGMLSGFKHKGIFRSEWVDPDRFFAGLEVLKSGKANTLIFTRGSLPWGNLQAEGELLKIKAIEMGVNETQIILSDTVSNTAEEAQAVKELMEENGIDKILLITSSFHMPRAKLYLINKE
;
A
#
# COMPACT_ATOMS: atom_id res chain seq x y z
N MET A 1 15.61 13.87 0.08
CA MET A 1 15.19 13.00 -1.06
C MET A 1 13.72 12.57 -1.06
N ILE A 2 13.06 12.42 0.08
CA ILE A 2 11.64 11.98 0.19
C ILE A 2 10.67 12.86 -0.63
N TYR A 3 10.86 14.19 -0.65
CA TYR A 3 9.99 15.10 -1.40
C TYR A 3 10.05 14.89 -2.92
N LEU A 4 11.25 14.60 -3.45
CA LEU A 4 11.41 14.38 -4.89
C LEU A 4 10.69 13.11 -5.36
N HIS A 5 10.75 12.03 -4.58
CA HIS A 5 10.04 10.78 -4.87
C HIS A 5 8.50 10.93 -4.82
N LYS A 6 8.00 11.96 -4.13
CA LYS A 6 6.55 12.22 -4.05
C LYS A 6 6.06 13.25 -5.08
N LEU A 7 6.94 14.16 -5.52
CA LEU A 7 6.61 15.13 -6.58
C LEU A 7 6.72 14.51 -7.99
N LEU A 8 7.69 13.63 -8.20
CA LEU A 8 7.90 12.99 -9.51
C LEU A 8 6.65 12.26 -10.04
N PRO A 9 5.94 11.46 -9.23
CA PRO A 9 4.70 10.82 -9.68
C PRO A 9 3.60 11.80 -10.06
N LEU A 10 3.53 12.98 -9.45
CA LEU A 10 2.55 14.01 -9.82
C LEU A 10 2.80 14.56 -11.22
N ILE A 11 4.08 14.76 -11.58
CA ILE A 11 4.46 15.26 -12.91
C ILE A 11 4.21 14.20 -13.99
N VAL A 12 4.50 12.93 -13.66
CA VAL A 12 4.33 11.79 -14.58
C VAL A 12 2.89 11.26 -14.60
N SER A 13 2.04 11.72 -13.66
CA SER A 13 0.63 11.35 -13.65
C SER A 13 -0.09 11.78 -14.93
N PRO A 14 -1.20 11.13 -15.33
CA PRO A 14 -1.99 11.57 -16.49
C PRO A 14 -2.38 13.05 -16.44
N LEU A 15 -2.72 13.56 -15.25
CA LEU A 15 -3.03 14.96 -15.06
C LEU A 15 -1.81 15.87 -15.27
N GLY A 16 -0.64 15.49 -14.71
CA GLY A 16 0.61 16.22 -14.92
C GLY A 16 1.00 16.27 -16.39
N LEU A 17 0.88 15.14 -17.09
CA LEU A 17 1.12 15.06 -18.54
C LEU A 17 0.18 15.98 -19.33
N VAL A 18 -1.12 16.00 -19.01
CA VAL A 18 -2.12 16.87 -19.63
C VAL A 18 -1.73 18.34 -19.44
N ILE A 19 -1.41 18.75 -18.21
CA ILE A 19 -0.99 20.13 -17.92
C ILE A 19 0.27 20.51 -18.72
N LEU A 20 1.26 19.62 -18.77
CA LEU A 20 2.48 19.83 -19.54
C LEU A 20 2.17 20.01 -21.04
N LEU A 21 1.34 19.15 -21.61
CA LEU A 21 0.93 19.25 -23.02
C LEU A 21 0.19 20.55 -23.32
N ILE A 22 -0.70 21.00 -22.44
CA ILE A 22 -1.39 22.29 -22.59
C ILE A 22 -0.38 23.44 -22.60
N ILE A 23 0.55 23.48 -21.63
CA ILE A 23 1.59 24.53 -21.56
C ILE A 23 2.43 24.55 -22.85
N LEU A 24 2.88 23.38 -23.30
CA LEU A 24 3.67 23.27 -24.53
C LEU A 24 2.85 23.68 -25.76
N GLY A 25 1.58 23.27 -25.86
CA GLY A 25 0.69 23.67 -26.95
C GLY A 25 0.49 25.17 -27.04
N ILE A 26 0.34 25.85 -25.92
CA ILE A 26 0.22 27.31 -25.85
C ILE A 26 1.56 27.99 -26.18
N ALA A 27 2.66 27.54 -25.56
CA ALA A 27 4.00 28.12 -25.75
C ALA A 27 4.46 28.06 -27.21
N PHE A 28 4.23 26.92 -27.87
CA PHE A 28 4.59 26.72 -29.28
C PHE A 28 3.47 27.08 -30.25
N ARG A 29 2.36 27.62 -29.78
CA ARG A 29 1.19 28.01 -30.57
C ARG A 29 0.69 26.85 -31.46
N ARG A 30 0.73 25.63 -30.96
CA ARG A 30 0.34 24.40 -31.67
C ARG A 30 -0.97 23.84 -31.10
N SER A 31 -2.09 24.22 -31.72
CA SER A 31 -3.43 23.76 -31.30
C SER A 31 -3.59 22.24 -31.28
N ILE A 32 -2.86 21.52 -32.14
CA ILE A 32 -2.89 20.06 -32.17
C ILE A 32 -2.39 19.43 -30.86
N ILE A 33 -1.41 20.06 -30.18
CA ILE A 33 -0.92 19.57 -28.87
C ILE A 33 -1.99 19.76 -27.81
N VAL A 34 -2.74 20.87 -27.87
CA VAL A 34 -3.87 21.12 -26.95
C VAL A 34 -4.99 20.10 -27.18
N VAL A 35 -5.33 19.80 -28.45
CA VAL A 35 -6.32 18.78 -28.76
C VAL A 35 -5.86 17.40 -28.27
N LEU A 36 -4.58 17.06 -28.44
CA LEU A 36 -4.03 15.80 -27.92
C LEU A 36 -4.13 15.74 -26.40
N SER A 37 -3.87 16.86 -25.69
CA SER A 37 -4.04 16.88 -24.24
C SER A 37 -5.48 16.60 -23.79
N CYS A 38 -6.47 17.12 -24.50
CA CYS A 38 -7.88 16.82 -24.25
C CYS A 38 -8.18 15.32 -24.47
N PHE A 39 -7.62 14.74 -25.51
CA PHE A 39 -7.78 13.30 -25.77
C PHE A 39 -7.16 12.45 -24.67
N VAL A 40 -5.94 12.77 -24.23
CA VAL A 40 -5.27 12.07 -23.13
C VAL A 40 -6.09 12.19 -21.83
N LEU A 41 -6.62 13.39 -21.54
CA LEU A 41 -7.47 13.61 -20.37
C LEU A 41 -8.73 12.74 -20.45
N LEU A 42 -9.43 12.77 -21.57
CA LEU A 42 -10.64 11.98 -21.76
C LEU A 42 -10.37 10.49 -21.64
N ALA A 43 -9.34 9.98 -22.33
CA ALA A 43 -8.97 8.57 -22.28
C ALA A 43 -8.61 8.13 -20.85
N SER A 44 -7.89 8.97 -20.10
CA SER A 44 -7.49 8.68 -18.71
C SER A 44 -8.67 8.74 -17.72
N ALA A 45 -9.69 9.55 -18.02
CA ALA A 45 -10.89 9.71 -17.20
C ALA A 45 -11.95 8.60 -17.42
N LEU A 46 -11.81 7.78 -18.47
CA LEU A 46 -12.76 6.71 -18.72
C LEU A 46 -12.64 5.59 -17.68
N PRO A 47 -13.75 5.15 -17.06
CA PRO A 47 -13.75 4.00 -16.15
C PRO A 47 -13.15 2.74 -16.77
N LEU A 48 -13.34 2.53 -18.06
CA LEU A 48 -12.78 1.40 -18.81
C LEU A 48 -11.24 1.38 -18.77
N THR A 49 -10.60 2.55 -18.91
CA THR A 49 -9.13 2.65 -18.84
C THR A 49 -8.62 2.27 -17.45
N ALA A 50 -9.27 2.79 -16.41
CA ALA A 50 -8.95 2.42 -15.03
C ALA A 50 -9.14 0.92 -14.78
N GLN A 51 -10.24 0.35 -15.25
CA GLN A 51 -10.54 -1.06 -15.10
C GLN A 51 -9.50 -1.95 -15.81
N LEU A 52 -9.10 -1.61 -17.05
CA LEU A 52 -8.10 -2.38 -17.79
C LEU A 52 -6.73 -2.35 -17.11
N ILE A 53 -6.31 -1.19 -16.60
CA ILE A 53 -5.05 -1.06 -15.85
C ILE A 53 -5.11 -1.89 -14.57
N TRP A 54 -6.24 -1.82 -13.82
CA TRP A 54 -6.43 -2.56 -12.58
C TRP A 54 -6.42 -4.07 -12.80
N GLN A 55 -7.16 -4.55 -13.79
CA GLN A 55 -7.17 -5.96 -14.19
C GLN A 55 -5.77 -6.46 -14.58
N GLY A 56 -5.00 -5.64 -15.31
CA GLY A 56 -3.62 -6.00 -15.67
C GLY A 56 -2.69 -6.16 -14.45
N LEU A 57 -2.90 -5.38 -13.40
CA LEU A 57 -2.16 -5.50 -12.14
C LEU A 57 -2.60 -6.73 -11.33
N GLU A 58 -3.91 -6.97 -11.25
CA GLU A 58 -4.47 -8.11 -10.52
C GLU A 58 -4.10 -9.45 -11.15
N GLN A 59 -4.03 -9.51 -12.48
CA GLN A 59 -3.62 -10.73 -13.19
C GLN A 59 -2.18 -11.16 -12.88
N GLN A 60 -1.29 -10.21 -12.55
CA GLN A 60 0.09 -10.53 -12.16
C GLN A 60 0.15 -11.15 -10.76
N HIS A 61 -0.77 -10.78 -9.89
CA HIS A 61 -0.86 -11.25 -8.52
C HIS A 61 -2.32 -11.52 -8.14
N PRO A 62 -2.92 -12.58 -8.70
CA PRO A 62 -4.32 -12.88 -8.45
C PRO A 62 -4.56 -13.17 -6.96
N PRO A 63 -5.72 -12.76 -6.43
CA PRO A 63 -6.09 -13.06 -5.06
C PRO A 63 -6.11 -14.57 -4.84
N LYS A 64 -5.53 -15.01 -3.73
CA LYS A 64 -5.48 -16.43 -3.36
C LYS A 64 -6.69 -16.79 -2.52
N VAL A 65 -7.31 -17.91 -2.84
CA VAL A 65 -8.41 -18.47 -2.04
C VAL A 65 -7.83 -19.04 -0.75
N LEU A 66 -8.43 -18.71 0.38
CA LEU A 66 -7.98 -19.11 1.72
C LEU A 66 -7.75 -20.63 1.83
N ASP A 67 -8.68 -21.44 1.35
CA ASP A 67 -8.61 -22.92 1.42
C ASP A 67 -7.42 -23.51 0.67
N ARG A 68 -6.91 -22.79 -0.34
CA ARG A 68 -5.76 -23.21 -1.13
C ARG A 68 -4.42 -22.72 -0.58
N LEU A 69 -4.44 -21.95 0.49
CA LEU A 69 -3.23 -21.49 1.16
C LEU A 69 -2.60 -22.65 1.95
N GLY A 70 -1.29 -22.76 1.85
CA GLY A 70 -0.49 -23.60 2.75
C GLY A 70 -0.36 -22.96 4.14
N SER A 71 0.49 -23.54 4.97
CA SER A 71 0.86 -22.95 6.26
C SER A 71 2.01 -21.98 6.11
N TYR A 72 1.98 -20.92 6.91
CA TYR A 72 2.97 -19.85 6.99
C TYR A 72 3.30 -19.60 8.47
N ASP A 73 4.49 -19.12 8.76
CA ASP A 73 4.87 -18.76 10.12
C ASP A 73 4.18 -17.45 10.52
N ALA A 74 4.14 -16.50 9.58
CA ALA A 74 3.45 -15.23 9.78
C ALA A 74 2.70 -14.75 8.53
N VAL A 75 1.66 -13.96 8.76
CA VAL A 75 1.01 -13.12 7.75
C VAL A 75 1.44 -11.66 7.95
N VAL A 76 1.96 -11.04 6.91
CA VAL A 76 2.45 -9.66 6.92
C VAL A 76 1.48 -8.78 6.16
N VAL A 77 0.96 -7.76 6.82
CA VAL A 77 0.05 -6.77 6.24
C VAL A 77 0.75 -5.42 6.19
N LEU A 78 1.01 -4.93 4.98
CA LEU A 78 1.66 -3.65 4.77
C LEU A 78 0.70 -2.49 5.04
N SER A 79 1.24 -1.38 5.55
CA SER A 79 0.51 -0.15 5.86
C SER A 79 -0.12 0.54 4.64
N GLY A 80 -0.90 1.59 4.88
CA GLY A 80 -1.61 2.38 3.86
C GLY A 80 -3.10 2.07 3.77
N MET A 81 -3.72 1.64 4.87
CA MET A 81 -5.13 1.29 4.98
C MET A 81 -5.95 2.31 5.75
N LEU A 82 -5.31 3.11 6.60
CA LEU A 82 -5.94 4.11 7.43
C LEU A 82 -5.47 5.51 7.06
N SER A 83 -6.41 6.45 7.05
CA SER A 83 -6.12 7.87 7.05
C SER A 83 -6.41 8.42 8.44
N GLY A 84 -5.39 8.97 9.08
CA GLY A 84 -5.54 9.62 10.39
C GLY A 84 -5.69 11.12 10.23
N PHE A 85 -6.56 11.73 11.02
CA PHE A 85 -6.68 13.18 11.11
C PHE A 85 -6.99 13.63 12.54
N LYS A 86 -6.64 14.87 12.84
CA LYS A 86 -6.92 15.48 14.14
C LYS A 86 -8.00 16.53 13.99
N HIS A 87 -9.14 16.33 14.65
CA HIS A 87 -10.23 17.28 14.68
C HIS A 87 -10.51 17.72 16.12
N LYS A 88 -10.46 19.03 16.39
CA LYS A 88 -10.67 19.63 17.70
C LYS A 88 -9.83 18.97 18.84
N GLY A 89 -8.59 18.62 18.54
CA GLY A 89 -7.69 17.96 19.48
C GLY A 89 -7.88 16.45 19.62
N ILE A 90 -8.94 15.87 19.06
CA ILE A 90 -9.24 14.45 19.10
C ILE A 90 -8.67 13.78 17.84
N PHE A 91 -7.90 12.72 18.05
CA PHE A 91 -7.42 11.88 16.94
C PHE A 91 -8.57 10.99 16.45
N ARG A 92 -8.73 10.93 15.12
CA ARG A 92 -9.66 10.03 14.44
C ARG A 92 -8.97 9.34 13.28
N SER A 93 -9.37 8.12 13.00
CA SER A 93 -8.90 7.36 11.84
C SER A 93 -10.08 6.88 11.01
N GLU A 94 -9.92 6.93 9.69
CA GLU A 94 -10.88 6.41 8.73
C GLU A 94 -10.23 5.36 7.84
N TRP A 95 -11.02 4.34 7.47
CA TRP A 95 -10.57 3.34 6.53
C TRP A 95 -10.50 3.91 5.11
N VAL A 96 -9.37 3.72 4.46
CA VAL A 96 -9.17 4.03 3.04
C VAL A 96 -9.26 2.75 2.21
N ASP A 97 -8.62 1.67 2.68
CA ASP A 97 -8.58 0.36 2.02
C ASP A 97 -8.51 -0.76 3.07
N PRO A 98 -9.64 -1.16 3.68
CA PRO A 98 -9.66 -2.09 4.80
C PRO A 98 -9.42 -3.55 4.40
N ASP A 99 -9.48 -3.88 3.11
CA ASP A 99 -9.49 -5.26 2.62
C ASP A 99 -8.26 -6.04 3.06
N ARG A 100 -7.09 -5.38 3.07
CA ARG A 100 -5.84 -5.98 3.54
C ARG A 100 -5.88 -6.38 5.01
N PHE A 101 -6.46 -5.53 5.84
CA PHE A 101 -6.61 -5.78 7.26
C PHE A 101 -7.48 -7.02 7.51
N PHE A 102 -8.66 -7.06 6.89
CA PHE A 102 -9.58 -8.19 7.06
C PHE A 102 -9.00 -9.48 6.51
N ALA A 103 -8.33 -9.44 5.35
CA ALA A 103 -7.63 -10.60 4.79
C ALA A 103 -6.54 -11.12 5.74
N GLY A 104 -5.77 -10.23 6.40
CA GLY A 104 -4.79 -10.62 7.40
C GLY A 104 -5.40 -11.32 8.60
N LEU A 105 -6.51 -10.78 9.12
CA LEU A 105 -7.25 -11.39 10.22
C LEU A 105 -7.84 -12.76 9.82
N GLU A 106 -8.37 -12.87 8.63
CA GLU A 106 -8.95 -14.12 8.12
C GLU A 106 -7.90 -15.24 8.03
N VAL A 107 -6.72 -14.92 7.49
CA VAL A 107 -5.59 -15.87 7.43
C VAL A 107 -5.15 -16.31 8.82
N LEU A 108 -5.00 -15.37 9.77
CA LEU A 108 -4.63 -15.69 11.15
C LEU A 108 -5.70 -16.58 11.81
N LYS A 109 -6.98 -16.18 11.75
CA LYS A 109 -8.10 -16.90 12.37
C LYS A 109 -8.35 -18.28 11.76
N SER A 110 -7.98 -18.49 10.51
CA SER A 110 -8.05 -19.80 9.86
C SER A 110 -6.93 -20.75 10.27
N GLY A 111 -5.97 -20.31 11.09
CA GLY A 111 -4.81 -21.09 11.49
C GLY A 111 -3.79 -21.32 10.38
N LYS A 112 -3.86 -20.59 9.28
CA LYS A 112 -2.87 -20.64 8.18
C LYS A 112 -1.57 -19.92 8.52
N ALA A 113 -1.60 -19.01 9.50
CA ALA A 113 -0.44 -18.37 10.09
C ALA A 113 -0.63 -18.26 11.61
N ASN A 114 0.46 -18.28 12.37
CA ASN A 114 0.41 -18.18 13.84
C ASN A 114 0.59 -16.74 14.31
N THR A 115 1.22 -15.91 13.50
CA THR A 115 1.59 -14.54 13.82
C THR A 115 1.07 -13.57 12.75
N LEU A 116 0.58 -12.42 13.19
CA LEU A 116 0.14 -11.31 12.35
C LEU A 116 1.11 -10.14 12.53
N ILE A 117 1.76 -9.73 11.46
CA ILE A 117 2.68 -8.60 11.46
C ILE A 117 2.01 -7.41 10.76
N PHE A 118 1.88 -6.30 11.47
CA PHE A 118 1.52 -5.01 10.87
C PHE A 118 2.74 -4.10 10.76
N THR A 119 2.95 -3.51 9.60
CA THR A 119 3.97 -2.48 9.45
C THR A 119 3.48 -1.14 9.99
N ARG A 120 4.36 -0.40 10.69
CA ARG A 120 4.05 0.91 11.28
C ARG A 120 4.34 2.04 10.30
N GLY A 121 3.57 2.10 9.21
CA GLY A 121 3.66 3.21 8.27
C GLY A 121 3.36 4.55 8.92
N SER A 122 4.23 5.52 8.71
CA SER A 122 4.06 6.89 9.19
C SER A 122 4.55 7.89 8.15
N LEU A 123 3.82 8.99 7.98
CA LEU A 123 4.23 10.06 7.09
C LEU A 123 5.07 11.09 7.87
N PRO A 124 6.23 11.53 7.33
CA PRO A 124 7.15 12.44 8.04
C PRO A 124 6.54 13.78 8.43
N TRP A 125 5.46 14.19 7.77
CA TRP A 125 4.75 15.46 8.03
C TRP A 125 3.45 15.28 8.83
N GLY A 126 3.13 14.05 9.21
CA GLY A 126 1.96 13.74 10.02
C GLY A 126 2.37 13.56 11.48
N ASN A 127 2.01 14.46 12.37
CA ASN A 127 2.07 14.23 13.82
C ASN A 127 0.98 13.24 14.24
N LEU A 128 0.89 12.11 13.54
CA LEU A 128 -0.14 11.10 13.74
C LEU A 128 0.51 9.83 14.28
N GLN A 129 -0.25 9.08 15.04
CA GLN A 129 0.15 7.76 15.52
C GLN A 129 0.45 6.85 14.33
N ALA A 130 1.48 6.02 14.43
CA ALA A 130 1.82 5.08 13.40
C ALA A 130 0.66 4.11 13.13
N GLU A 131 0.40 3.82 11.87
CA GLU A 131 -0.79 3.08 11.45
C GLU A 131 -0.89 1.70 12.08
N GLY A 132 0.23 0.96 12.16
CA GLY A 132 0.27 -0.38 12.73
C GLY A 132 -0.25 -0.46 14.17
N GLU A 133 -0.06 0.58 14.98
CA GLU A 133 -0.57 0.62 16.35
C GLU A 133 -2.10 0.69 16.38
N LEU A 134 -2.69 1.47 15.48
CA LEU A 134 -4.16 1.55 15.34
C LEU A 134 -4.73 0.24 14.83
N LEU A 135 -4.04 -0.41 13.89
CA LEU A 135 -4.44 -1.71 13.37
C LEU A 135 -4.36 -2.79 14.45
N LYS A 136 -3.33 -2.78 15.29
CA LYS A 136 -3.21 -3.68 16.43
C LYS A 136 -4.41 -3.53 17.39
N ILE A 137 -4.77 -2.30 17.76
CA ILE A 137 -5.94 -2.04 18.63
C ILE A 137 -7.21 -2.62 17.99
N LYS A 138 -7.44 -2.33 16.70
CA LYS A 138 -8.61 -2.84 15.97
C LYS A 138 -8.64 -4.37 15.86
N ALA A 139 -7.49 -5.01 15.70
CA ALA A 139 -7.39 -6.46 15.64
C ALA A 139 -7.73 -7.11 17.00
N ILE A 140 -7.26 -6.51 18.10
CA ILE A 140 -7.60 -6.98 19.47
C ILE A 140 -9.10 -6.79 19.73
N GLU A 141 -9.69 -5.66 19.37
CA GLU A 141 -11.14 -5.43 19.45
C GLU A 141 -11.96 -6.47 18.67
N MET A 142 -11.38 -7.02 17.59
CA MET A 142 -11.97 -8.09 16.78
C MET A 142 -11.62 -9.50 17.28
N GLY A 143 -11.04 -9.62 18.48
CA GLY A 143 -10.80 -10.90 19.16
C GLY A 143 -9.49 -11.59 18.77
N VAL A 144 -8.54 -10.89 18.17
CA VAL A 144 -7.17 -11.41 17.98
C VAL A 144 -6.41 -11.31 19.29
N ASN A 145 -5.68 -12.36 19.67
CA ASN A 145 -4.85 -12.32 20.87
C ASN A 145 -3.65 -11.38 20.62
N GLU A 146 -3.40 -10.49 21.56
CA GLU A 146 -2.30 -9.54 21.48
C GLU A 146 -0.94 -10.21 21.25
N THR A 147 -0.72 -11.38 21.84
CA THR A 147 0.52 -12.15 21.71
C THR A 147 0.78 -12.67 20.31
N GLN A 148 -0.24 -12.68 19.44
CA GLN A 148 -0.12 -13.07 18.04
C GLN A 148 0.20 -11.89 17.12
N ILE A 149 0.26 -10.66 17.65
CA ILE A 149 0.47 -9.46 16.84
C ILE A 149 1.86 -8.89 17.10
N ILE A 150 2.64 -8.76 16.03
CA ILE A 150 3.95 -8.09 16.05
C ILE A 150 3.84 -6.80 15.23
N LEU A 151 4.48 -5.76 15.69
CA LEU A 151 4.59 -4.48 14.97
C LEU A 151 6.02 -4.28 14.50
N SER A 152 6.20 -3.82 13.27
CA SER A 152 7.52 -3.42 12.77
C SER A 152 8.00 -2.13 13.45
N ASP A 153 9.21 -1.72 13.17
CA ASP A 153 9.65 -0.35 13.41
C ASP A 153 8.87 0.64 12.55
N THR A 154 8.92 1.94 12.92
CA THR A 154 8.25 2.99 12.18
C THR A 154 8.94 3.20 10.83
N VAL A 155 8.15 3.17 9.76
CA VAL A 155 8.64 3.20 8.38
C VAL A 155 7.91 4.26 7.56
N SER A 156 8.58 4.83 6.57
CA SER A 156 8.04 5.95 5.76
C SER A 156 7.84 5.58 4.28
N ASN A 157 8.35 4.44 3.86
CA ASN A 157 8.30 3.97 2.47
C ASN A 157 8.42 2.45 2.38
N THR A 158 8.11 1.90 1.20
CA THR A 158 8.06 0.45 0.98
C THR A 158 9.43 -0.25 1.13
N ALA A 159 10.54 0.44 0.89
CA ALA A 159 11.86 -0.15 1.09
C ALA A 159 12.16 -0.34 2.58
N GLU A 160 11.85 0.67 3.40
CA GLU A 160 11.94 0.58 4.85
C GLU A 160 10.97 -0.46 5.42
N GLU A 161 9.74 -0.56 4.88
CA GLU A 161 8.79 -1.61 5.27
C GLU A 161 9.37 -3.01 5.03
N ALA A 162 9.94 -3.24 3.85
CA ALA A 162 10.53 -4.53 3.52
C ALA A 162 11.74 -4.85 4.41
N GLN A 163 12.56 -3.86 4.70
CA GLN A 163 13.71 -4.04 5.60
C GLN A 163 13.26 -4.38 7.02
N ALA A 164 12.32 -3.63 7.58
CA ALA A 164 11.78 -3.89 8.90
C ALA A 164 11.09 -5.26 9.02
N VAL A 165 10.43 -5.72 7.95
CA VAL A 165 9.87 -7.08 7.91
C VAL A 165 10.96 -8.14 7.92
N LYS A 166 12.07 -7.96 7.17
CA LYS A 166 13.22 -8.89 7.16
C LYS A 166 13.86 -8.99 8.55
N GLU A 167 14.06 -7.86 9.21
CA GLU A 167 14.63 -7.82 10.56
C GLU A 167 13.73 -8.58 11.55
N LEU A 168 12.40 -8.35 11.50
CA LEU A 168 11.45 -9.11 12.30
C LEU A 168 11.46 -10.62 12.01
N MET A 169 11.62 -11.00 10.75
CA MET A 169 11.73 -12.42 10.38
C MET A 169 12.96 -13.05 11.02
N GLU A 170 14.12 -12.39 10.96
CA GLU A 170 15.38 -12.87 11.56
C GLU A 170 15.27 -12.94 13.09
N GLU A 171 14.75 -11.90 13.74
CA GLU A 171 14.63 -11.82 15.20
C GLU A 171 13.68 -12.86 15.79
N ASN A 172 12.63 -13.21 15.06
CA ASN A 172 11.58 -14.14 15.53
C ASN A 172 11.67 -15.54 14.94
N GLY A 173 12.69 -15.84 14.14
CA GLY A 173 12.85 -17.14 13.49
C GLY A 173 11.72 -17.46 12.51
N ILE A 174 11.25 -16.46 11.76
CA ILE A 174 10.18 -16.58 10.77
C ILE A 174 10.82 -16.84 9.40
N ASP A 175 10.58 -18.01 8.84
CA ASP A 175 11.14 -18.40 7.55
C ASP A 175 10.18 -18.15 6.39
N LYS A 176 8.87 -18.32 6.65
CA LYS A 176 7.86 -18.31 5.60
C LYS A 176 6.71 -17.36 5.91
N ILE A 177 6.60 -16.31 5.13
CA ILE A 177 5.53 -15.31 5.28
C ILE A 177 4.51 -15.36 4.15
N LEU A 178 3.26 -14.99 4.47
CA LEU A 178 2.25 -14.59 3.50
C LEU A 178 2.15 -13.08 3.48
N LEU A 179 2.54 -12.46 2.37
CA LEU A 179 2.46 -11.01 2.20
C LEU A 179 1.07 -10.61 1.70
N ILE A 180 0.44 -9.68 2.40
CA ILE A 180 -0.84 -9.07 2.02
C ILE A 180 -0.65 -7.59 1.77
N THR A 181 -0.97 -7.16 0.56
CA THR A 181 -0.99 -5.76 0.15
C THR A 181 -1.86 -5.60 -1.10
N SER A 182 -2.20 -4.37 -1.48
CA SER A 182 -3.00 -4.11 -2.69
C SER A 182 -2.22 -4.45 -3.96
N SER A 183 -2.93 -4.82 -5.03
CA SER A 183 -2.34 -5.26 -6.30
C SER A 183 -1.33 -4.28 -6.89
N PHE A 184 -1.57 -2.97 -6.76
CA PHE A 184 -0.65 -1.93 -7.25
C PHE A 184 0.61 -1.76 -6.38
N HIS A 185 0.59 -2.20 -5.13
CA HIS A 185 1.76 -2.22 -4.24
C HIS A 185 2.56 -3.51 -4.35
N MET A 186 1.92 -4.63 -4.68
CA MET A 186 2.51 -5.96 -4.67
C MET A 186 3.81 -6.06 -5.49
N PRO A 187 3.93 -5.55 -6.73
CA PRO A 187 5.16 -5.65 -7.50
C PRO A 187 6.34 -5.00 -6.79
N ARG A 188 6.12 -3.81 -6.20
CA ARG A 188 7.16 -3.07 -5.48
C ARG A 188 7.54 -3.74 -4.17
N ALA A 189 6.56 -4.16 -3.38
CA ALA A 189 6.80 -4.85 -2.11
C ALA A 189 7.55 -6.16 -2.33
N LYS A 190 7.16 -6.93 -3.33
CA LYS A 190 7.80 -8.18 -3.71
C LYS A 190 9.25 -7.96 -4.14
N LEU A 191 9.53 -6.92 -4.92
CA LEU A 191 10.89 -6.57 -5.36
C LEU A 191 11.83 -6.38 -4.17
N TYR A 192 11.41 -5.63 -3.14
CA TYR A 192 12.24 -5.37 -1.96
C TYR A 192 12.33 -6.54 -0.99
N LEU A 193 11.27 -7.36 -0.88
CA LEU A 193 11.27 -8.51 0.01
C LEU A 193 12.04 -9.71 -0.54
N ILE A 194 12.01 -9.93 -1.85
CA ILE A 194 12.61 -11.14 -2.49
C ILE A 194 14.04 -10.91 -2.93
N ASN A 195 14.43 -9.69 -3.33
CA ASN A 195 15.82 -9.41 -3.67
C ASN A 195 16.69 -9.57 -2.42
N LYS A 196 17.29 -10.76 -2.31
CA LYS A 196 18.48 -10.99 -1.51
C LYS A 196 19.66 -10.48 -2.34
N GLU A 197 20.36 -9.46 -1.86
CA GLU A 197 21.77 -9.32 -2.19
C GLU A 197 22.57 -10.36 -1.45
#